data_0e41db3ae4d27c5207d7012f4de3ec5f
#
_entry.id   0e41db3ae4d27c5207d7012f4de3ec5f
#
_cell.length_a   1.000
_cell.length_b   1.000
_cell.length_c   1.000
_cell.angle_alpha   90.00
_cell.angle_beta   90.00
_cell.angle_gamma   90.00
#
_symmetry.space_group_name_H-M   'P 1'
#
loop_
_entity.id
_entity.type
_entity.pdbx_description
1 polymer ?
#
loop_
_entity_poly.entity_id
_entity_poly.type
_entity_poly.pdbx_seq_one_letter_code
_entity_poly.pdbx_strand_id
1 'polypeptide(L)'
;EYKLFDEGEMSLKDKIPFAVAYSNRVGYYESRSPLYDIAELNLKHYQIQSDLDNILHISSVPLLAVFGYPNADEITTGPSEALSLPPESRMEYISPSGDSYDSQFQRLADIKDQINTLSLAAVLGQKLVGESAEAKQIDRSQNDSTMMVIAQQMQDLIDNCLRFHSEYLNEANAGSSFVN
;
A
#
# COMPACT_ATOMS: atom_id res chain seq x y z
N GLU A 1 -6.44 35.68 2.79
CA GLU A 1 -7.64 36.54 2.69
C GLU A 1 -8.56 35.94 1.62
N TYR A 2 -9.73 35.43 2.04
CA TYR A 2 -10.70 34.85 1.11
C TYR A 2 -11.46 35.99 0.43
N LYS A 3 -11.50 35.96 -0.90
CA LYS A 3 -12.23 36.96 -1.70
C LYS A 3 -13.53 36.32 -2.20
N LEU A 4 -14.66 36.98 -1.91
CA LEU A 4 -15.93 36.55 -2.46
C LEU A 4 -15.85 36.67 -4.01
N PHE A 5 -16.12 35.55 -4.69
CA PHE A 5 -16.01 35.48 -6.13
C PHE A 5 -17.39 35.64 -6.79
N ASP A 6 -18.39 35.00 -6.17
CA ASP A 6 -19.78 35.06 -6.65
C ASP A 6 -20.75 34.80 -5.48
N GLU A 7 -21.96 35.33 -5.55
CA GLU A 7 -23.03 35.10 -4.62
C GLU A 7 -24.36 34.93 -5.36
N GLY A 8 -25.22 34.07 -4.85
CA GLY A 8 -26.53 33.81 -5.43
C GLY A 8 -27.46 33.12 -4.44
N GLU A 9 -28.75 33.21 -4.71
CA GLU A 9 -29.75 32.50 -3.92
C GLU A 9 -30.03 31.12 -4.54
N MET A 10 -30.04 30.07 -3.67
CA MET A 10 -30.47 28.73 -4.09
C MET A 10 -31.97 28.55 -3.85
N SER A 11 -32.63 27.81 -4.75
CA SER A 11 -34.04 27.44 -4.59
C SER A 11 -34.32 26.57 -3.35
N LEU A 12 -33.29 25.85 -2.86
CA LEU A 12 -33.35 25.06 -1.65
C LEU A 12 -33.05 25.95 -0.42
N LYS A 13 -34.08 26.56 0.15
CA LYS A 13 -33.92 27.55 1.22
C LYS A 13 -33.48 26.99 2.57
N ASP A 14 -33.80 25.73 2.88
CA ASP A 14 -33.61 25.13 4.22
C ASP A 14 -32.62 23.96 4.23
N LYS A 15 -32.00 23.63 3.13
CA LYS A 15 -31.16 22.45 2.99
C LYS A 15 -29.90 22.76 2.17
N ILE A 16 -28.78 22.21 2.59
CA ILE A 16 -27.55 22.19 1.79
C ILE A 16 -27.59 20.93 0.92
N PRO A 17 -27.53 21.04 -0.43
CA PRO A 17 -27.55 19.89 -1.34
C PRO A 17 -26.22 19.15 -1.30
N PHE A 18 -25.96 18.48 -0.20
CA PHE A 18 -24.73 17.75 0.04
C PHE A 18 -25.06 16.32 0.49
N ALA A 19 -24.62 15.33 -0.28
CA ALA A 19 -24.78 13.92 0.02
C ALA A 19 -23.41 13.26 0.19
N VAL A 20 -23.29 12.34 1.14
CA VAL A 20 -22.05 11.65 1.46
C VAL A 20 -22.30 10.15 1.51
N ALA A 21 -21.43 9.37 0.85
CA ALA A 21 -21.34 7.94 1.03
C ALA A 21 -20.09 7.58 1.85
N TYR A 22 -20.21 6.58 2.71
CA TYR A 22 -19.13 6.08 3.53
C TYR A 22 -18.86 4.61 3.20
N SER A 23 -17.62 4.25 2.94
CA SER A 23 -17.25 2.83 2.82
C SER A 23 -17.26 2.12 4.18
N ASN A 24 -16.75 2.78 5.20
CA ASN A 24 -16.78 2.35 6.60
C ASN A 24 -16.72 3.60 7.48
N ARG A 25 -17.88 4.02 8.00
CA ARG A 25 -17.99 5.24 8.79
C ARG A 25 -17.38 5.05 10.17
N VAL A 26 -16.41 5.90 10.50
CA VAL A 26 -15.75 5.95 11.81
C VAL A 26 -16.19 7.15 12.64
N GLY A 27 -16.56 8.25 11.98
CA GLY A 27 -16.94 9.50 12.63
C GLY A 27 -17.83 10.37 11.75
N TYR A 28 -17.98 11.64 12.16
CA TYR A 28 -18.73 12.62 11.39
C TYR A 28 -17.86 13.15 10.26
N TYR A 29 -18.23 12.85 9.02
CA TYR A 29 -17.43 13.06 7.79
C TYR A 29 -16.10 12.31 7.77
N GLU A 30 -15.97 11.23 8.55
CA GLU A 30 -14.79 10.38 8.59
C GLU A 30 -15.15 8.96 8.16
N SER A 31 -14.33 8.41 7.28
CA SER A 31 -14.44 7.03 6.79
C SER A 31 -13.07 6.38 6.72
N ARG A 32 -12.98 5.13 7.13
CA ARG A 32 -11.75 4.33 6.94
C ARG A 32 -11.89 3.48 5.68
N SER A 33 -10.88 3.54 4.82
CA SER A 33 -10.85 2.69 3.64
C SER A 33 -10.75 1.21 4.04
N PRO A 34 -11.49 0.30 3.42
CA PRO A 34 -11.33 -1.14 3.63
C PRO A 34 -9.95 -1.66 3.19
N LEU A 35 -9.23 -0.91 2.37
CA LEU A 35 -7.87 -1.22 1.91
C LEU A 35 -6.78 -0.58 2.78
N TYR A 36 -7.12 0.02 3.91
CA TYR A 36 -6.17 0.73 4.77
C TYR A 36 -5.03 -0.17 5.26
N ASP A 37 -5.35 -1.36 5.74
CA ASP A 37 -4.36 -2.31 6.26
C ASP A 37 -3.41 -2.82 5.15
N ILE A 38 -3.91 -2.95 3.91
CA ILE A 38 -3.10 -3.27 2.72
C ILE A 38 -2.15 -2.12 2.39
N ALA A 39 -2.61 -0.87 2.50
CA ALA A 39 -1.78 0.29 2.25
C ALA A 39 -0.62 0.40 3.25
N GLU A 40 -0.86 0.10 4.54
CA GLU A 40 0.20 0.06 5.55
C GLU A 40 1.23 -1.05 5.28
N LEU A 41 0.79 -2.24 4.88
CA LEU A 41 1.68 -3.32 4.49
C LEU A 41 2.49 -2.99 3.24
N ASN A 42 1.88 -2.34 2.26
CA ASN A 42 2.56 -1.91 1.05
C ASN A 42 3.65 -0.87 1.35
N LEU A 43 3.38 0.08 2.24
CA LEU A 43 4.40 1.04 2.69
C LEU A 43 5.58 0.32 3.37
N LYS A 44 5.28 -0.65 4.23
CA LYS A 44 6.30 -1.45 4.91
C LYS A 44 7.11 -2.30 3.93
N HIS A 45 6.45 -2.90 2.92
CA HIS A 45 7.12 -3.62 1.84
C HIS A 45 8.09 -2.72 1.09
N TYR A 46 7.66 -1.52 0.71
CA TYR A 46 8.48 -0.53 0.02
C TYR A 46 9.72 -0.14 0.84
N GLN A 47 9.55 0.12 2.15
CA GLN A 47 10.67 0.48 3.03
C GLN A 47 11.72 -0.64 3.10
N ILE A 48 11.30 -1.88 3.35
CA ILE A 48 12.22 -3.03 3.43
C ILE A 48 12.90 -3.28 2.08
N GLN A 49 12.16 -3.17 0.96
CA GLN A 49 12.73 -3.31 -0.37
C GLN A 49 13.81 -2.25 -0.65
N SER A 50 13.54 -1.00 -0.30
CA SER A 50 14.50 0.09 -0.46
C SER A 50 15.78 -0.11 0.36
N ASP A 51 15.62 -0.56 1.61
CA ASP A 51 16.76 -0.87 2.48
C ASP A 51 17.58 -2.03 1.92
N LEU A 52 16.92 -3.09 1.44
CA LEU A 52 17.57 -4.24 0.85
C LEU A 52 18.33 -3.88 -0.44
N ASP A 53 17.72 -3.09 -1.33
CA ASP A 53 18.36 -2.63 -2.57
C ASP A 53 19.62 -1.80 -2.26
N ASN A 54 19.57 -0.94 -1.25
CA ASN A 54 20.72 -0.16 -0.80
C ASN A 54 21.82 -1.05 -0.22
N ILE A 55 21.49 -2.03 0.62
CA ILE A 55 22.44 -2.98 1.18
C ILE A 55 23.07 -3.82 0.07
N LEU A 56 22.28 -4.34 -0.86
CA LEU A 56 22.78 -5.12 -2.01
C LEU A 56 23.69 -4.28 -2.89
N HIS A 57 23.37 -3.02 -3.13
CA HIS A 57 24.23 -2.11 -3.89
C HIS A 57 25.59 -1.94 -3.22
N ILE A 58 25.63 -1.67 -1.91
CA ILE A 58 26.88 -1.53 -1.16
C ILE A 58 27.66 -2.84 -1.13
N SER A 59 26.98 -3.97 -0.90
CA SER A 59 27.63 -5.28 -0.78
C SER A 59 28.07 -5.89 -2.11
N SER A 60 27.57 -5.37 -3.22
CA SER A 60 27.99 -5.81 -4.56
C SER A 60 29.40 -5.33 -4.92
N VAL A 61 29.94 -4.37 -4.17
CA VAL A 61 31.30 -3.86 -4.36
C VAL A 61 32.21 -4.51 -3.32
N PRO A 62 33.02 -5.52 -3.68
CA PRO A 62 33.92 -6.15 -2.74
C PRO A 62 34.99 -5.15 -2.29
N LEU A 63 35.20 -5.08 -0.97
CA LEU A 63 36.23 -4.25 -0.37
C LEU A 63 37.57 -4.96 -0.43
N LEU A 64 38.56 -4.36 -1.09
CA LEU A 64 39.94 -4.87 -1.06
C LEU A 64 40.56 -4.50 0.28
N ALA A 65 40.85 -5.51 1.10
CA ALA A 65 41.59 -5.35 2.36
C ALA A 65 43.03 -5.80 2.19
N VAL A 66 43.96 -4.93 2.62
CA VAL A 66 45.39 -5.20 2.59
C VAL A 66 45.91 -5.14 4.02
N PHE A 67 46.57 -6.22 4.46
CA PHE A 67 47.13 -6.36 5.80
C PHE A 67 48.65 -6.40 5.74
N GLY A 68 49.31 -5.71 6.65
CA GLY A 68 50.77 -5.78 6.82
C GLY A 68 51.56 -5.03 5.75
N TYR A 69 50.93 -4.14 4.96
CA TYR A 69 51.61 -3.33 3.94
C TYR A 69 51.90 -1.92 4.51
N PRO A 70 53.16 -1.52 4.63
CA PRO A 70 53.51 -0.26 5.29
C PRO A 70 53.21 1.00 4.48
N ASN A 71 53.05 0.89 3.14
CA ASN A 71 52.79 1.99 2.24
C ASN A 71 51.44 1.83 1.50
N ALA A 72 50.35 1.72 2.25
CA ALA A 72 49.02 1.47 1.71
C ALA A 72 48.54 2.55 0.69
N ASP A 73 49.08 3.75 0.78
CA ASP A 73 48.73 4.88 -0.11
C ASP A 73 49.28 4.72 -1.55
N GLU A 74 50.19 3.80 -1.80
CA GLU A 74 50.80 3.54 -3.10
C GLU A 74 50.21 2.32 -3.82
N ILE A 75 49.11 1.75 -3.30
CA ILE A 75 48.50 0.57 -3.93
C ILE A 75 47.65 1.01 -5.15
N THR A 76 48.17 0.77 -6.33
CA THR A 76 47.44 0.92 -7.58
C THR A 76 46.86 -0.43 -7.97
N THR A 77 45.53 -0.48 -8.13
CA THR A 77 44.84 -1.70 -8.56
C THR A 77 44.30 -1.52 -9.97
N GLY A 78 44.64 -2.43 -10.87
CA GLY A 78 44.19 -2.43 -12.25
C GLY A 78 44.21 -3.81 -12.86
N PRO A 79 43.47 -4.08 -13.98
CA PRO A 79 43.38 -5.41 -14.61
C PRO A 79 44.71 -5.86 -15.20
N SER A 80 45.70 -4.96 -15.34
CA SER A 80 47.00 -5.23 -15.95
C SER A 80 48.18 -5.00 -15.01
N GLU A 81 47.94 -4.71 -13.75
CA GLU A 81 48.97 -4.41 -12.77
C GLU A 81 49.19 -5.58 -11.82
N ALA A 82 50.45 -6.04 -11.77
CA ALA A 82 50.87 -7.05 -10.79
C ALA A 82 51.39 -6.37 -9.51
N LEU A 83 50.71 -6.59 -8.43
CA LEU A 83 51.13 -6.08 -7.11
C LEU A 83 52.10 -7.04 -6.45
N SER A 84 53.30 -6.56 -6.11
CA SER A 84 54.27 -7.33 -5.36
C SER A 84 54.10 -7.01 -3.83
N LEU A 85 53.73 -8.02 -3.09
CA LEU A 85 53.49 -7.90 -1.65
C LEU A 85 54.73 -8.33 -0.84
N PRO A 86 55.07 -7.64 0.26
CA PRO A 86 56.07 -8.11 1.23
C PRO A 86 55.74 -9.50 1.82
N PRO A 87 56.73 -10.26 2.29
CA PRO A 87 56.53 -11.67 2.71
C PRO A 87 55.45 -11.90 3.81
N GLU A 88 55.14 -10.91 4.61
CA GLU A 88 54.16 -11.01 5.71
C GLU A 88 52.84 -10.28 5.41
N SER A 89 52.67 -9.75 4.19
CA SER A 89 51.44 -9.07 3.82
C SER A 89 50.44 -9.98 3.15
N ARG A 90 49.16 -9.69 3.40
CA ARG A 90 48.03 -10.43 2.87
C ARG A 90 47.06 -9.46 2.23
N MET A 91 46.49 -9.86 1.10
CA MET A 91 45.46 -9.12 0.41
C MET A 91 44.25 -10.04 0.19
N GLU A 92 43.10 -9.58 0.53
CA GLU A 92 41.86 -10.33 0.30
C GLU A 92 40.69 -9.40 -0.02
N TYR A 93 39.76 -9.90 -0.81
CA TYR A 93 38.49 -9.21 -1.01
C TYR A 93 37.52 -9.63 0.08
N ILE A 94 37.07 -8.64 0.85
CA ILE A 94 36.08 -8.83 1.89
C ILE A 94 34.72 -8.48 1.30
N SER A 95 33.84 -9.46 1.28
CA SER A 95 32.42 -9.25 0.99
C SER A 95 31.60 -9.47 2.25
N PRO A 96 30.53 -8.71 2.51
CA PRO A 96 29.62 -9.00 3.59
C PRO A 96 29.05 -10.42 3.46
N SER A 97 28.87 -11.12 4.59
CA SER A 97 28.27 -12.46 4.58
C SER A 97 26.79 -12.35 4.17
N GLY A 98 26.35 -13.19 3.23
CA GLY A 98 24.98 -13.16 2.66
C GLY A 98 23.87 -13.58 3.63
N ASP A 99 24.19 -14.13 4.79
CA ASP A 99 23.21 -14.70 5.74
C ASP A 99 22.17 -13.70 6.25
N SER A 100 22.54 -12.41 6.33
CA SER A 100 21.60 -11.35 6.75
C SER A 100 20.58 -10.99 5.66
N TYR A 101 20.85 -11.28 4.39
CA TYR A 101 19.96 -10.91 3.28
C TYR A 101 18.81 -11.90 3.12
N ASP A 102 19.07 -13.17 3.38
CA ASP A 102 18.07 -14.24 3.28
C ASP A 102 16.87 -13.98 4.19
N SER A 103 17.12 -13.52 5.41
CA SER A 103 16.06 -13.16 6.34
C SER A 103 15.21 -11.97 5.85
N GLN A 104 15.81 -11.01 5.16
CA GLN A 104 15.10 -9.87 4.58
C GLN A 104 14.30 -10.26 3.35
N PHE A 105 14.84 -11.11 2.47
CA PHE A 105 14.10 -11.68 1.34
C PHE A 105 12.89 -12.47 1.81
N GLN A 106 13.06 -13.30 2.84
CA GLN A 106 11.95 -14.05 3.42
C GLN A 106 10.90 -13.11 4.01
N ARG A 107 11.31 -12.05 4.70
CA ARG A 107 10.38 -11.04 5.23
C ARG A 107 9.60 -10.32 4.15
N LEU A 108 10.22 -9.99 3.01
CA LEU A 108 9.53 -9.40 1.85
C LEU A 108 8.51 -10.38 1.26
N ALA A 109 8.88 -11.65 1.12
CA ALA A 109 7.96 -12.69 0.65
C ALA A 109 6.75 -12.83 1.59
N ASP A 110 6.97 -12.88 2.91
CA ASP A 110 5.90 -12.94 3.91
C ASP A 110 4.93 -11.74 3.82
N ILE A 111 5.46 -10.52 3.67
CA ILE A 111 4.62 -9.32 3.54
C ILE A 111 3.83 -9.37 2.23
N LYS A 112 4.44 -9.80 1.14
CA LYS A 112 3.77 -9.97 -0.16
C LYS A 112 2.62 -10.97 -0.05
N ASP A 113 2.82 -12.08 0.65
CA ASP A 113 1.78 -13.09 0.87
C ASP A 113 0.66 -12.56 1.78
N GLN A 114 0.99 -11.74 2.79
CA GLN A 114 -0.01 -11.05 3.62
C GLN A 114 -0.84 -10.07 2.78
N ILE A 115 -0.20 -9.26 1.92
CA ILE A 115 -0.91 -8.34 1.00
C ILE A 115 -1.82 -9.12 0.07
N ASN A 116 -1.35 -10.22 -0.53
CA ASN A 116 -2.15 -11.06 -1.43
C ASN A 116 -3.36 -11.65 -0.70
N THR A 117 -3.16 -12.19 0.51
CA THR A 117 -4.23 -12.76 1.33
C THR A 117 -5.29 -11.72 1.68
N LEU A 118 -4.89 -10.54 2.14
CA LEU A 118 -5.81 -9.45 2.49
C LEU A 118 -6.50 -8.88 1.25
N SER A 119 -5.80 -8.74 0.13
CA SER A 119 -6.38 -8.27 -1.14
C SER A 119 -7.44 -9.24 -1.66
N LEU A 120 -7.16 -10.54 -1.61
CA LEU A 120 -8.12 -11.56 -2.01
C LEU A 120 -9.34 -11.58 -1.07
N ALA A 121 -9.10 -11.48 0.25
CA ALA A 121 -10.17 -11.39 1.23
C ALA A 121 -11.04 -10.13 1.02
N ALA A 122 -10.42 -8.99 0.69
CA ALA A 122 -11.14 -7.74 0.46
C ALA A 122 -11.94 -7.72 -0.85
N VAL A 123 -11.44 -8.40 -1.91
CA VAL A 123 -12.05 -8.36 -3.26
C VAL A 123 -12.94 -9.58 -3.53
N LEU A 124 -12.50 -10.78 -3.14
CA LEU A 124 -13.18 -12.03 -3.49
C LEU A 124 -13.86 -12.72 -2.30
N GLY A 125 -13.65 -12.22 -1.09
CA GLY A 125 -14.18 -12.86 0.11
C GLY A 125 -13.60 -14.25 0.38
N GLN A 126 -12.41 -14.55 -0.11
CA GLN A 126 -11.80 -15.88 0.05
C GLN A 126 -10.58 -15.84 0.96
N LYS A 127 -10.63 -16.56 2.08
CA LYS A 127 -9.41 -16.99 2.76
C LYS A 127 -8.76 -18.13 1.98
N LEU A 128 -7.48 -17.96 1.65
CA LEU A 128 -6.67 -18.95 0.90
C LEU A 128 -6.23 -20.17 1.72
N VAL A 129 -6.64 -20.28 2.98
CA VAL A 129 -6.28 -21.41 3.85
C VAL A 129 -7.36 -22.45 3.78
N GLY A 130 -6.97 -23.72 3.60
CA GLY A 130 -7.83 -24.89 3.38
C GLY A 130 -8.85 -25.16 4.50
N GLU A 131 -9.87 -24.34 4.55
CA GLU A 131 -10.99 -24.45 5.46
C GLU A 131 -12.11 -25.32 4.87
N SER A 132 -12.92 -25.92 5.76
CA SER A 132 -14.07 -26.74 5.37
C SER A 132 -15.08 -25.94 4.52
N ALA A 133 -15.89 -26.64 3.73
CA ALA A 133 -16.91 -26.03 2.86
C ALA A 133 -17.88 -25.10 3.63
N GLU A 134 -18.13 -25.38 4.90
CA GLU A 134 -19.00 -24.57 5.78
C GLU A 134 -18.34 -23.26 6.20
N ALA A 135 -17.04 -23.26 6.51
CA ALA A 135 -16.29 -22.05 6.82
C ALA A 135 -16.21 -21.11 5.61
N LYS A 136 -16.07 -21.66 4.38
CA LYS A 136 -16.12 -20.89 3.14
C LYS A 136 -17.47 -20.19 2.90
N GLN A 137 -18.56 -20.82 3.34
CA GLN A 137 -19.91 -20.28 3.16
C GLN A 137 -20.19 -19.13 4.14
N ILE A 138 -19.67 -19.21 5.37
CA ILE A 138 -19.78 -18.15 6.38
C ILE A 138 -18.92 -16.94 5.96
N ASP A 139 -17.69 -17.16 5.49
CA ASP A 139 -16.80 -16.09 5.02
C ASP A 139 -17.36 -15.35 3.78
N ARG A 140 -17.99 -16.08 2.84
CA ARG A 140 -18.69 -15.47 1.72
C ARG A 140 -19.82 -14.55 2.18
N SER A 141 -20.65 -15.01 3.13
CA SER A 141 -21.77 -14.21 3.61
C SER A 141 -21.33 -12.92 4.32
N GLN A 142 -20.18 -12.92 5.01
CA GLN A 142 -19.64 -11.72 5.65
C GLN A 142 -19.07 -10.73 4.63
N ASN A 143 -18.39 -11.20 3.60
CA ASN A 143 -17.80 -10.35 2.57
C ASN A 143 -18.86 -9.83 1.61
N ASP A 144 -19.85 -10.66 1.24
CA ASP A 144 -21.04 -10.20 0.51
C ASP A 144 -21.76 -9.11 1.31
N SER A 145 -21.79 -9.21 2.64
CA SER A 145 -22.37 -8.17 3.48
C SER A 145 -21.61 -6.84 3.43
N THR A 146 -20.27 -6.85 3.39
CA THR A 146 -19.46 -5.64 3.31
C THR A 146 -19.62 -4.94 1.97
N MET A 147 -19.54 -5.68 0.87
CA MET A 147 -19.78 -5.15 -0.47
C MET A 147 -21.23 -4.65 -0.63
N MET A 148 -22.20 -5.39 -0.07
CA MET A 148 -23.60 -5.00 -0.06
C MET A 148 -23.83 -3.69 0.70
N VAL A 149 -23.18 -3.51 1.85
CA VAL A 149 -23.25 -2.25 2.60
C VAL A 149 -22.68 -1.09 1.80
N ILE A 150 -21.55 -1.27 1.12
CA ILE A 150 -20.96 -0.24 0.25
C ILE A 150 -21.91 0.09 -0.91
N ALA A 151 -22.48 -0.94 -1.55
CA ALA A 151 -23.44 -0.75 -2.65
C ALA A 151 -24.69 0.01 -2.19
N GLN A 152 -25.24 -0.32 -1.01
CA GLN A 152 -26.36 0.40 -0.42
C GLN A 152 -26.01 1.86 -0.11
N GLN A 153 -24.83 2.14 0.45
CA GLN A 153 -24.37 3.51 0.68
C GLN A 153 -24.24 4.32 -0.62
N MET A 154 -23.79 3.67 -1.69
CA MET A 154 -23.74 4.31 -3.03
C MET A 154 -25.14 4.57 -3.58
N GLN A 155 -26.06 3.64 -3.39
CA GLN A 155 -27.45 3.81 -3.78
C GLN A 155 -28.09 4.98 -3.02
N ASP A 156 -27.94 5.01 -1.71
CA ASP A 156 -28.45 6.11 -0.86
C ASP A 156 -27.88 7.48 -1.27
N LEU A 157 -26.58 7.51 -1.65
CA LEU A 157 -25.94 8.72 -2.19
C LEU A 157 -26.63 9.19 -3.45
N ILE A 158 -26.83 8.30 -4.43
CA ILE A 158 -27.45 8.61 -5.72
C ILE A 158 -28.91 9.07 -5.50
N ASP A 159 -29.67 8.37 -4.67
CA ASP A 159 -31.06 8.71 -4.37
C ASP A 159 -31.17 10.08 -3.68
N ASN A 160 -30.25 10.41 -2.77
CA ASN A 160 -30.17 11.72 -2.17
C ASN A 160 -29.83 12.81 -3.20
N CYS A 161 -28.90 12.55 -4.12
CA CYS A 161 -28.57 13.49 -5.22
C CYS A 161 -29.76 13.72 -6.13
N LEU A 162 -30.47 12.65 -6.53
CA LEU A 162 -31.68 12.74 -7.37
C LEU A 162 -32.78 13.53 -6.65
N ARG A 163 -32.98 13.30 -5.36
CA ARG A 163 -33.94 14.05 -4.56
C ARG A 163 -33.60 15.54 -4.50
N PHE A 164 -32.34 15.91 -4.24
CA PHE A 164 -31.91 17.30 -4.27
C PHE A 164 -32.11 17.94 -5.64
N HIS A 165 -31.83 17.18 -6.71
CA HIS A 165 -32.03 17.65 -8.07
C HIS A 165 -33.51 17.91 -8.38
N SER A 166 -34.42 16.99 -8.01
CA SER A 166 -35.86 17.19 -8.19
C SER A 166 -36.42 18.37 -7.39
N GLU A 167 -35.99 18.50 -6.12
CA GLU A 167 -36.35 19.65 -5.29
C GLU A 167 -35.83 20.98 -5.89
N TYR A 168 -34.64 20.97 -6.51
CA TYR A 168 -34.08 22.13 -7.18
C TYR A 168 -34.88 22.52 -8.44
N LEU A 169 -35.33 21.53 -9.22
CA LEU A 169 -36.18 21.73 -10.41
C LEU A 169 -37.65 21.91 -10.07
N ASN A 170 -38.04 21.76 -8.80
CA ASN A 170 -39.43 21.79 -8.33
C ASN A 170 -40.31 20.70 -9.00
N GLU A 171 -39.72 19.52 -9.25
CA GLU A 171 -40.43 18.36 -9.80
C GLU A 171 -40.90 17.41 -8.70
N ALA A 172 -42.09 16.81 -8.87
CA ALA A 172 -42.71 15.97 -7.83
C ALA A 172 -42.08 14.57 -7.69
N ASN A 173 -41.27 14.11 -8.65
CA ASN A 173 -40.71 12.75 -8.67
C ASN A 173 -39.19 12.77 -8.94
N ALA A 174 -38.43 12.36 -7.96
CA ALA A 174 -36.98 12.32 -8.03
C ALA A 174 -36.43 11.10 -8.79
N GLY A 175 -37.24 10.06 -9.03
CA GLY A 175 -36.72 8.76 -9.44
C GLY A 175 -36.07 8.00 -8.28
N SER A 176 -35.56 6.80 -8.56
CA SER A 176 -34.77 5.98 -7.65
C SER A 176 -33.74 5.18 -8.42
N SER A 177 -32.61 4.88 -7.78
CA SER A 177 -31.57 4.03 -8.34
C SER A 177 -31.67 2.62 -7.74
N PHE A 178 -31.37 1.60 -8.56
CA PHE A 178 -31.21 0.23 -8.10
C PHE A 178 -29.82 -0.25 -8.48
N VAL A 179 -29.07 -0.71 -7.47
CA VAL A 179 -27.80 -1.39 -7.67
C VAL A 179 -28.05 -2.89 -7.55
N ASN A 180 -27.86 -3.63 -8.64
CA ASN A 180 -27.94 -5.10 -8.69
C ASN A 180 -26.62 -5.75 -8.30
#